data_c52542fad47dcc733031d01e3d8753b5
#
_entry.id   c52542fad47dcc733031d01e3d8753b5
#
_cell.length_a   1.000
_cell.length_b   1.000
_cell.length_c   1.000
_cell.angle_alpha   90.00
_cell.angle_beta   90.00
_cell.angle_gamma   90.00
#
_symmetry.space_group_name_H-M   'P 1'
#
loop_
_entity.id
_entity.type
_entity.pdbx_description
1 polymer ?
#
loop_
_entity_poly.entity_id
_entity_poly.type
_entity_poly.pdbx_seq_one_letter_code
_entity_poly.pdbx_strand_id
1 'polypeptide(L)'
;MPKRAGPFLQLDYLYTPSDNVAADVRYFTEVLGGKLAFAIDAMGTRVAKIELTAGPPHVLLTDHLEGDRPILVYRVADLDASLKQLKKSGWKKGTNLEIPMGPCCSFASPHGHRIALYELTRPGVADHFEGRKDF
;
A
#
# COMPACT_ATOMS: atom_id res chain seq x y z
N MET A 1 24.99 20.67 -6.45
CA MET A 1 24.01 20.29 -7.45
C MET A 1 22.65 20.02 -6.81
N PRO A 2 21.66 20.71 -7.23
CA PRO A 2 20.35 20.47 -6.65
C PRO A 2 19.87 19.07 -7.04
N LYS A 3 19.43 18.36 -6.05
CA LYS A 3 18.87 17.06 -6.26
C LYS A 3 17.42 17.22 -6.68
N ARG A 4 17.05 16.64 -7.80
CA ARG A 4 15.67 16.63 -8.19
C ARG A 4 14.89 15.78 -7.21
N ALA A 5 13.90 16.36 -6.59
CA ALA A 5 13.01 15.65 -5.70
C ALA A 5 11.76 15.25 -6.47
N GLY A 6 11.42 13.98 -6.43
CA GLY A 6 10.14 13.51 -6.91
C GLY A 6 9.04 13.90 -5.93
N PRO A 7 7.79 13.57 -6.25
CA PRO A 7 6.66 13.89 -5.38
C PRO A 7 6.48 12.94 -4.20
N PHE A 8 7.32 11.92 -4.08
CA PHE A 8 7.17 10.86 -3.08
C PHE A 8 7.59 11.35 -1.71
N LEU A 9 6.70 11.24 -0.73
CA LEU A 9 7.01 11.59 0.65
C LEU A 9 7.57 10.41 1.41
N GLN A 10 6.94 9.24 1.27
CA GLN A 10 7.29 8.10 2.11
C GLN A 10 6.69 6.83 1.51
N LEU A 11 7.45 5.74 1.60
CA LEU A 11 6.93 4.41 1.30
C LEU A 11 6.16 3.92 2.52
N ASP A 12 4.84 3.81 2.41
CA ASP A 12 3.99 3.46 3.54
C ASP A 12 3.67 1.97 3.61
N TYR A 13 3.44 1.33 2.47
CA TYR A 13 2.99 -0.07 2.45
C TYR A 13 3.63 -0.86 1.32
N LEU A 14 3.82 -2.14 1.61
CA LEU A 14 4.06 -3.16 0.60
C LEU A 14 2.77 -3.96 0.49
N TYR A 15 1.97 -3.67 -0.54
CA TYR A 15 0.68 -4.33 -0.73
C TYR A 15 0.95 -5.64 -1.46
N THR A 16 0.85 -6.74 -0.73
CA THR A 16 1.44 -8.02 -1.13
C THR A 16 0.36 -9.05 -1.42
N PRO A 17 0.40 -9.69 -2.59
CA PRO A 17 -0.55 -10.77 -2.89
C PRO A 17 -0.28 -11.98 -2.01
N SER A 18 -1.36 -12.65 -1.60
CA SER A 18 -1.30 -13.82 -0.72
C SER A 18 -2.39 -14.80 -1.12
N ASP A 19 -2.00 -16.05 -1.35
CA ASP A 19 -2.96 -17.13 -1.66
C ASP A 19 -3.67 -17.62 -0.42
N ASN A 20 -3.12 -17.35 0.76
CA ASN A 20 -3.72 -17.76 2.02
C ASN A 20 -3.32 -16.74 3.08
N VAL A 21 -4.15 -15.70 3.21
CA VAL A 21 -3.84 -14.58 4.09
C VAL A 21 -3.70 -15.03 5.54
N ALA A 22 -4.60 -15.93 6.02
CA ALA A 22 -4.54 -16.41 7.41
C ALA A 22 -3.23 -17.16 7.69
N ALA A 23 -2.78 -17.99 6.76
CA ALA A 23 -1.52 -18.73 6.94
C ALA A 23 -0.32 -17.78 6.92
N ASP A 24 -0.33 -16.80 6.01
CA ASP A 24 0.74 -15.82 5.96
C ASP A 24 0.78 -14.93 7.20
N VAL A 25 -0.39 -14.55 7.73
CA VAL A 25 -0.45 -13.82 8.99
C VAL A 25 0.24 -14.60 10.10
N ARG A 26 -0.04 -15.89 10.19
CA ARG A 26 0.61 -16.73 11.21
C ARG A 26 2.13 -16.77 11.03
N TYR A 27 2.59 -16.91 9.79
CA TYR A 27 4.03 -16.94 9.53
C TYR A 27 4.68 -15.61 9.91
N PHE A 28 4.11 -14.50 9.47
CA PHE A 28 4.68 -13.18 9.74
C PHE A 28 4.68 -12.83 11.23
N THR A 29 3.69 -13.32 11.99
CA THR A 29 3.61 -13.02 13.42
C THR A 29 4.37 -14.03 14.25
N GLU A 30 4.16 -15.33 14.04
CA GLU A 30 4.72 -16.38 14.90
C GLU A 30 6.17 -16.69 14.57
N VAL A 31 6.54 -16.65 13.30
CA VAL A 31 7.90 -16.95 12.88
C VAL A 31 8.75 -15.70 12.79
N LEU A 32 8.24 -14.65 12.13
CA LEU A 32 9.03 -13.44 11.91
C LEU A 32 8.91 -12.41 13.04
N GLY A 33 8.01 -12.62 14.00
CA GLY A 33 7.88 -11.73 15.14
C GLY A 33 7.15 -10.43 14.86
N GLY A 34 6.40 -10.35 13.77
CA GLY A 34 5.65 -9.17 13.42
C GLY A 34 4.43 -8.96 14.30
N LYS A 35 3.94 -7.74 14.34
CA LYS A 35 2.73 -7.38 15.07
C LYS A 35 1.57 -7.31 14.09
N LEU A 36 0.48 -8.03 14.40
CA LEU A 36 -0.75 -7.93 13.61
C LEU A 36 -1.51 -6.66 14.02
N ALA A 37 -1.55 -5.67 13.13
CA ALA A 37 -2.27 -4.45 13.38
C ALA A 37 -3.77 -4.64 13.16
N PHE A 38 -4.16 -5.32 12.08
CA PHE A 38 -5.54 -5.70 11.83
C PHE A 38 -5.62 -6.84 10.81
N ALA A 39 -6.75 -7.55 10.84
CA ALA A 39 -7.08 -8.58 9.87
C ALA A 39 -8.56 -8.43 9.53
N ILE A 40 -8.87 -7.98 8.34
CA ILE A 40 -10.22 -7.62 7.92
C ILE A 40 -10.70 -8.57 6.85
N ASP A 41 -11.95 -9.02 7.00
CA ASP A 41 -12.64 -9.81 5.99
C ASP A 41 -13.91 -9.04 5.62
N ALA A 42 -13.90 -8.41 4.45
CA ALA A 42 -15.00 -7.57 4.00
C ALA A 42 -15.12 -7.61 2.48
N MET A 43 -16.34 -7.62 2.00
CA MET A 43 -16.64 -7.57 0.55
C MET A 43 -15.95 -8.68 -0.23
N GLY A 44 -15.82 -9.86 0.39
CA GLY A 44 -15.20 -11.02 -0.24
C GLY A 44 -13.68 -10.96 -0.32
N THR A 45 -13.06 -10.02 0.40
CA THR A 45 -11.62 -9.82 0.37
C THR A 45 -11.07 -9.81 1.79
N ARG A 46 -9.93 -10.46 1.97
CA ARG A 46 -9.19 -10.41 3.23
C ARG A 46 -7.97 -9.52 3.09
N VAL A 47 -7.77 -8.64 4.05
CA VAL A 47 -6.60 -7.77 4.12
C VAL A 47 -6.07 -7.77 5.54
N ALA A 48 -4.78 -8.01 5.70
CA ALA A 48 -4.13 -7.95 7.00
C ALA A 48 -2.93 -7.01 6.96
N LYS A 49 -2.76 -6.23 8.01
CA LYS A 49 -1.61 -5.34 8.15
C LYS A 49 -0.66 -5.89 9.20
N ILE A 50 0.58 -6.11 8.80
CA ILE A 50 1.64 -6.61 9.66
C ILE A 50 2.71 -5.54 9.81
N GLU A 51 3.09 -5.27 11.05
CA GLU A 51 4.17 -4.35 11.38
C GLU A 51 5.39 -5.16 11.79
N LEU A 52 6.40 -5.20 10.93
CA LEU A 52 7.67 -5.85 11.25
C LEU A 52 8.64 -4.87 11.90
N THR A 53 8.44 -3.60 11.66
CA THR A 53 9.28 -2.51 12.20
C THR A 53 8.38 -1.45 12.83
N ALA A 54 8.97 -0.59 13.65
CA ALA A 54 8.22 0.47 14.32
C ALA A 54 7.62 1.48 13.34
N GLY A 55 8.36 1.83 12.32
CA GLY A 55 7.91 2.77 11.31
C GLY A 55 7.60 2.09 9.99
N PRO A 56 7.07 2.85 9.02
CA PRO A 56 6.79 2.30 7.69
C PRO A 56 8.08 1.93 6.95
N PRO A 57 7.99 1.09 5.90
CA PRO A 57 6.75 0.56 5.36
C PRO A 57 6.23 -0.63 6.16
N HIS A 58 4.91 -0.82 6.11
CA HIS A 58 4.28 -1.98 6.70
C HIS A 58 3.75 -2.91 5.61
N VAL A 59 3.64 -4.19 5.92
CA VAL A 59 3.18 -5.18 4.96
C VAL A 59 1.66 -5.29 5.02
N LEU A 60 1.01 -5.19 3.86
CA LEU A 60 -0.41 -5.52 3.72
C LEU A 60 -0.50 -6.80 2.91
N LEU A 61 -1.15 -7.81 3.47
CA LEU A 61 -1.39 -9.08 2.80
C LEU A 61 -2.83 -9.10 2.31
N THR A 62 -3.04 -9.47 1.05
CA THR A 62 -4.39 -9.48 0.49
C THR A 62 -4.56 -10.63 -0.50
N ASP A 63 -5.79 -11.13 -0.60
CA ASP A 63 -6.12 -12.24 -1.49
C ASP A 63 -6.71 -11.80 -2.84
N HIS A 64 -6.94 -10.48 -3.04
CA HIS A 64 -7.53 -10.03 -4.29
C HIS A 64 -6.51 -9.48 -5.30
N LEU A 65 -5.25 -9.35 -4.92
CA LEU A 65 -4.22 -8.84 -5.83
C LEU A 65 -3.63 -9.99 -6.62
N GLU A 66 -3.62 -9.85 -7.94
CA GLU A 66 -3.08 -10.87 -8.83
C GLU A 66 -1.57 -10.81 -8.90
N GLY A 67 -0.96 -11.94 -9.26
CA GLY A 67 0.48 -12.03 -9.45
C GLY A 67 1.22 -12.33 -8.16
N ASP A 68 2.53 -12.20 -8.22
CA ASP A 68 3.41 -12.52 -7.10
C ASP A 68 4.25 -11.32 -6.63
N ARG A 69 4.05 -10.16 -7.25
CA ARG A 69 4.81 -8.95 -6.91
C ARG A 69 3.99 -8.00 -6.06
N PRO A 70 4.58 -7.42 -5.02
CA PRO A 70 3.88 -6.40 -4.24
C PRO A 70 3.75 -5.09 -5.01
N ILE A 71 2.79 -4.28 -4.60
CA ILE A 71 2.70 -2.89 -5.02
C ILE A 71 3.41 -2.05 -3.97
N LEU A 72 4.35 -1.21 -4.42
CA LEU A 72 5.01 -0.25 -3.54
C LEU A 72 4.09 0.96 -3.41
N VAL A 73 3.51 1.16 -2.24
CA VAL A 73 2.51 2.21 -2.01
C VAL A 73 3.15 3.39 -1.32
N TYR A 74 3.29 4.48 -2.07
CA TYR A 74 3.91 5.72 -1.60
C TYR A 74 2.87 6.77 -1.30
N ARG A 75 3.10 7.51 -0.22
CA ARG A 75 2.28 8.68 0.08
C ARG A 75 2.84 9.91 -0.62
N VAL A 76 1.93 10.76 -1.09
CA VAL A 76 2.26 12.07 -1.68
C VAL A 76 1.43 13.13 -1.00
N ALA A 77 1.87 14.39 -1.09
CA ALA A 77 1.15 15.49 -0.46
C ALA A 77 -0.12 15.85 -1.22
N ASP A 78 -0.06 15.79 -2.54
CA ASP A 78 -1.18 16.16 -3.42
C ASP A 78 -1.10 15.26 -4.66
N LEU A 79 -2.10 14.41 -4.82
CA LEU A 79 -2.05 13.41 -5.89
C LEU A 79 -2.07 14.05 -7.28
N ASP A 80 -2.98 15.02 -7.51
CA ASP A 80 -3.07 15.66 -8.83
C ASP A 80 -1.78 16.38 -9.20
N ALA A 81 -1.22 17.13 -8.27
CA ALA A 81 0.04 17.84 -8.49
C ALA A 81 1.19 16.86 -8.74
N SER A 82 1.20 15.74 -8.00
CA SER A 82 2.22 14.71 -8.16
C SER A 82 2.17 14.08 -9.55
N LEU A 83 0.96 13.75 -10.03
CA LEU A 83 0.80 13.15 -11.34
C LEU A 83 1.20 14.13 -12.45
N LYS A 84 0.89 15.41 -12.28
CA LYS A 84 1.32 16.44 -13.24
C LYS A 84 2.84 16.53 -13.29
N GLN A 85 3.48 16.50 -12.14
CA GLN A 85 4.95 16.53 -12.08
C GLN A 85 5.56 15.32 -12.78
N LEU A 86 5.01 14.13 -12.53
CA LEU A 86 5.50 12.90 -13.17
C LEU A 86 5.31 12.94 -14.69
N LYS A 87 4.18 13.50 -15.17
CA LYS A 87 3.94 13.62 -16.61
C LYS A 87 4.99 14.46 -17.30
N LYS A 88 5.48 15.51 -16.64
CA LYS A 88 6.56 16.32 -17.18
C LYS A 88 7.85 15.55 -17.35
N SER A 89 8.03 14.48 -16.58
CA SER A 89 9.22 13.62 -16.64
C SER A 89 9.04 12.37 -17.49
N GLY A 90 7.91 12.26 -18.20
CA GLY A 90 7.68 11.15 -19.12
C GLY A 90 6.70 10.09 -18.64
N TRP A 91 6.18 10.20 -17.41
CA TRP A 91 5.14 9.28 -16.94
C TRP A 91 3.87 9.50 -17.76
N LYS A 92 3.21 8.43 -18.16
CA LYS A 92 2.08 8.54 -19.09
C LYS A 92 0.73 8.46 -18.42
N LYS A 93 0.46 7.35 -17.76
CA LYS A 93 -0.84 7.16 -17.12
C LYS A 93 -0.83 6.00 -16.13
N GLY A 94 -1.83 6.00 -15.26
CA GLY A 94 -2.09 4.90 -14.36
C GLY A 94 -3.58 4.74 -14.18
N THR A 95 -3.97 3.88 -13.25
CA THR A 95 -5.35 3.62 -12.90
C THR A 95 -5.70 4.39 -11.65
N ASN A 96 -6.67 5.30 -11.76
CA ASN A 96 -7.16 6.05 -10.61
C ASN A 96 -8.19 5.22 -9.86
N LEU A 97 -8.07 5.21 -8.55
CA LEU A 97 -9.01 4.50 -7.68
C LEU A 97 -9.07 5.20 -6.34
N GLU A 98 -10.06 4.81 -5.55
CA GLU A 98 -10.25 5.33 -4.21
C GLU A 98 -9.93 4.22 -3.22
N ILE A 99 -8.99 4.48 -2.31
CA ILE A 99 -8.70 3.55 -1.21
C ILE A 99 -9.21 4.18 0.09
N PRO A 100 -9.30 3.41 1.20
CA PRO A 100 -9.86 3.98 2.43
C PRO A 100 -9.16 5.25 2.90
N MET A 101 -7.86 5.39 2.69
CA MET A 101 -7.10 6.56 3.13
C MET A 101 -7.26 7.77 2.22
N GLY A 102 -7.69 7.62 0.96
CA GLY A 102 -7.85 8.72 0.04
C GLY A 102 -7.71 8.31 -1.42
N PRO A 103 -7.59 9.29 -2.33
CA PRO A 103 -7.41 8.99 -3.75
C PRO A 103 -6.06 8.37 -4.02
N CYS A 104 -6.02 7.47 -5.00
CA CYS A 104 -4.84 6.68 -5.31
C CYS A 104 -4.70 6.54 -6.83
N CYS A 105 -3.48 6.39 -7.30
CA CYS A 105 -3.21 6.06 -8.69
C CYS A 105 -2.16 4.95 -8.73
N SER A 106 -2.48 3.84 -9.37
CA SER A 106 -1.55 2.73 -9.50
C SER A 106 -1.11 2.56 -10.93
N PHE A 107 0.15 2.12 -11.10
CA PHE A 107 0.72 1.90 -12.42
C PHE A 107 1.87 0.92 -12.33
N ALA A 108 2.34 0.48 -13.49
CA ALA A 108 3.53 -0.36 -13.59
C ALA A 108 4.60 0.39 -14.35
N SER A 109 5.85 0.21 -13.92
CA SER A 109 6.99 0.72 -14.67
C SER A 109 7.15 -0.09 -15.97
N PRO A 110 8.00 0.36 -16.93
CA PRO A 110 8.16 -0.36 -18.19
C PRO A 110 8.54 -1.83 -18.04
N HIS A 111 9.21 -2.21 -16.96
CA HIS A 111 9.60 -3.59 -16.71
C HIS A 111 8.78 -4.27 -15.62
N GLY A 112 7.59 -3.75 -15.32
CA GLY A 112 6.61 -4.44 -14.51
C GLY A 112 6.68 -4.21 -13.01
N HIS A 113 7.44 -3.23 -12.56
CA HIS A 113 7.44 -2.88 -11.13
C HIS A 113 6.14 -2.14 -10.80
N ARG A 114 5.41 -2.64 -9.79
CA ARG A 114 4.12 -2.08 -9.41
C ARG A 114 4.30 -0.95 -8.40
N ILE A 115 3.72 0.20 -8.70
CA ILE A 115 3.84 1.38 -7.86
C ILE A 115 2.46 2.02 -7.72
N ALA A 116 2.16 2.54 -6.54
CA ALA A 116 0.94 3.32 -6.31
C ALA A 116 1.27 4.57 -5.53
N LEU A 117 0.61 5.65 -5.87
CA LEU A 117 0.68 6.91 -5.14
C LEU A 117 -0.67 7.17 -4.52
N TYR A 118 -0.70 7.62 -3.26
CA TYR A 118 -1.96 8.01 -2.64
C TYR A 118 -1.79 9.27 -1.83
N GLU A 119 -2.89 10.00 -1.71
CA GLU A 119 -2.95 11.19 -0.87
C GLU A 119 -3.76 10.86 0.37
N LEU A 120 -3.20 11.15 1.55
CA LEU A 120 -3.86 10.82 2.80
C LEU A 120 -4.87 11.94 3.13
N THR A 121 -6.11 11.77 2.66
CA THR A 121 -7.17 12.74 2.90
C THR A 121 -8.08 12.33 4.06
N ARG A 122 -8.01 11.08 4.49
CA ARG A 122 -8.81 10.55 5.59
C ARG A 122 -7.91 9.89 6.64
N PRO A 123 -7.11 10.68 7.38
CA PRO A 123 -6.13 10.10 8.30
C PRO A 123 -6.75 9.28 9.42
N GLY A 124 -7.98 9.59 9.83
CA GLY A 124 -8.64 8.85 10.90
C GLY A 124 -9.18 7.49 10.50
N VAL A 125 -9.17 7.15 9.22
CA VAL A 125 -9.76 5.89 8.76
C VAL A 125 -9.01 4.67 9.30
N ALA A 126 -7.71 4.79 9.50
CA ALA A 126 -6.90 3.68 10.02
C ALA A 126 -7.36 3.26 11.41
N ASP A 127 -7.90 4.18 12.20
CA ASP A 127 -8.37 3.88 13.55
C ASP A 127 -9.57 2.92 13.54
N HIS A 128 -10.34 2.90 12.46
CA HIS A 128 -11.47 1.97 12.32
C HIS A 128 -11.02 0.54 12.11
N PHE A 129 -9.82 0.34 11.63
CA PHE A 129 -9.30 -0.99 11.35
C PHE A 129 -8.41 -1.51 12.46
N GLU A 130 -7.76 -0.60 13.19
CA GLU A 130 -6.78 -0.95 14.21
C GLU A 130 -7.38 -1.91 15.23
N GLY A 131 -6.71 -3.04 15.41
CA GLY A 131 -7.14 -4.05 16.39
C GLY A 131 -8.22 -5.00 15.89
N ARG A 132 -8.82 -4.79 14.73
CA ARG A 132 -9.82 -5.72 14.20
C ARG A 132 -9.16 -7.02 13.78
N LYS A 133 -9.77 -8.12 14.17
CA LYS A 133 -9.30 -9.47 13.83
C LYS A 133 -10.48 -10.30 13.40
N ASP A 134 -10.81 -10.19 12.11
CA ASP A 134 -11.95 -10.89 11.54
C ASP A 134 -11.62 -12.36 11.21
N PHE A 135 -10.33 -12.67 11.19
CA PHE A 135 -9.87 -14.05 10.93
C PHE A 135 -8.51 -14.33 11.55
#